data_fd9f4d4a4b687a952c3c1be4d4e4d459
#
_entry.id   fd9f4d4a4b687a952c3c1be4d4e4d459
#
_cell.length_a   1.000
_cell.length_b   1.000
_cell.length_c   1.000
_cell.angle_alpha   90.00
_cell.angle_beta   90.00
_cell.angle_gamma   90.00
#
_symmetry.space_group_name_H-M   'P 1'
#
loop_
_entity.id
_entity.type
_entity.pdbx_description
1 polymer ?
#
loop_
_entity_poly.entity_id
_entity_poly.type
_entity_poly.pdbx_seq_one_letter_code
_entity_poly.pdbx_strand_id
1 'polypeptide(L)'
;MIPGPVLPVPGIPDLLTFGESMVSLRSAGPLSAGGSLGMHVAGAESNVAVGVARLGHRVGWAGVLGADPHGEFILRQLRSEGIAVHHREDASRGTGVMFLEQRTADVTRAFYYRAGSAGSTLTRDDVDAAFRDGARVLHLTGITAALSQEARR
;
A
#
# COMPACT_ATOMS: atom_id res chain seq x y z
N MET A 1 -11.99 -19.26 27.20
CA MET A 1 -10.99 -18.39 27.85
C MET A 1 -10.52 -17.40 26.81
N ILE A 2 -10.89 -16.13 26.91
CA ILE A 2 -10.42 -15.07 25.97
C ILE A 2 -9.00 -14.71 26.44
N PRO A 3 -7.97 -14.80 25.60
CA PRO A 3 -6.63 -14.36 25.98
C PRO A 3 -6.68 -12.89 26.38
N GLY A 4 -6.09 -12.57 27.52
CA GLY A 4 -5.99 -11.19 28.01
C GLY A 4 -5.24 -10.28 27.02
N PRO A 5 -5.35 -8.94 27.19
CA PRO A 5 -4.70 -7.99 26.29
C PRO A 5 -3.19 -8.27 26.30
N VAL A 6 -2.65 -8.55 25.13
CA VAL A 6 -1.20 -8.70 24.93
C VAL A 6 -0.58 -7.32 25.04
N LEU A 7 0.20 -7.07 26.10
CA LEU A 7 0.88 -5.79 26.30
C LEU A 7 1.83 -5.48 25.13
N PRO A 8 1.93 -4.22 24.72
CA PRO A 8 2.85 -3.82 23.65
C PRO A 8 4.30 -4.09 24.04
N VAL A 9 5.03 -4.80 23.19
CA VAL A 9 6.48 -4.98 23.34
C VAL A 9 7.17 -3.72 22.81
N PRO A 10 7.98 -3.01 23.60
CA PRO A 10 8.68 -1.82 23.12
C PRO A 10 9.55 -2.14 21.89
N GLY A 11 9.46 -1.31 20.85
CA GLY A 11 10.28 -1.43 19.64
C GLY A 11 9.70 -2.31 18.52
N ILE A 12 8.81 -3.26 18.80
CA ILE A 12 8.22 -4.14 17.79
C ILE A 12 6.88 -3.56 17.32
N PRO A 13 6.62 -3.46 16.00
CA PRO A 13 5.32 -3.02 15.49
C PRO A 13 4.21 -4.01 15.84
N ASP A 14 3.02 -3.49 16.12
CA ASP A 14 1.85 -4.33 16.40
C ASP A 14 1.38 -5.03 15.12
N LEU A 15 1.50 -4.35 13.98
CA LEU A 15 1.21 -4.89 12.65
C LEU A 15 2.33 -4.53 11.68
N LEU A 16 2.81 -5.51 10.92
CA LEU A 16 3.55 -5.31 9.67
C LEU A 16 2.69 -5.81 8.52
N THR A 17 2.58 -5.02 7.48
CA THR A 17 1.92 -5.43 6.23
C THR A 17 2.81 -5.12 5.04
N PHE A 18 2.72 -5.93 3.98
CA PHE A 18 3.49 -5.69 2.78
C PHE A 18 2.65 -5.92 1.52
N GLY A 19 2.92 -5.11 0.53
CA GLY A 19 2.22 -5.19 -0.75
C GLY A 19 2.34 -3.92 -1.58
N GLU A 20 1.67 -3.92 -2.74
CA GLU A 20 1.70 -2.78 -3.62
C GLU A 20 0.80 -1.66 -3.13
N SER A 21 1.37 -0.48 -3.02
CA SER A 21 0.65 0.77 -2.87
C SER A 21 0.66 1.55 -4.19
N MET A 22 -0.47 2.13 -4.56
CA MET A 22 -0.68 2.83 -5.82
C MET A 22 -1.24 4.22 -5.59
N VAL A 23 -1.12 5.07 -6.60
CA VAL A 23 -1.93 6.29 -6.67
C VAL A 23 -3.30 5.98 -7.25
N SER A 24 -4.34 6.45 -6.58
CA SER A 24 -5.73 6.44 -7.07
C SER A 24 -6.12 7.83 -7.53
N LEU A 25 -6.39 7.97 -8.81
CA LEU A 25 -6.90 9.19 -9.44
C LEU A 25 -8.42 9.08 -9.56
N ARG A 26 -9.15 9.94 -8.83
CA ARG A 26 -10.61 9.87 -8.71
C ARG A 26 -11.27 11.00 -9.47
N SER A 27 -12.21 10.67 -10.37
CA SER A 27 -13.06 11.64 -11.05
C SER A 27 -14.41 11.76 -10.35
N ALA A 28 -15.02 12.94 -10.43
CA ALA A 28 -16.40 13.18 -9.97
C ALA A 28 -17.45 12.87 -11.05
N GLY A 29 -17.03 12.38 -12.22
CA GLY A 29 -17.89 12.03 -13.35
C GLY A 29 -17.17 11.12 -14.32
N PRO A 30 -17.76 10.87 -15.53
CA PRO A 30 -17.13 10.03 -16.53
C PRO A 30 -15.75 10.55 -16.95
N LEU A 31 -14.75 9.69 -16.96
CA LEU A 31 -13.39 10.05 -17.38
C LEU A 31 -13.35 10.58 -18.83
N SER A 32 -14.23 10.08 -19.70
CA SER A 32 -14.35 10.54 -21.09
C SER A 32 -14.80 12.00 -21.22
N ALA A 33 -15.38 12.58 -20.20
CA ALA A 33 -15.76 13.98 -20.16
C ALA A 33 -14.58 14.92 -19.78
N GLY A 34 -13.45 14.35 -19.36
CA GLY A 34 -12.31 15.13 -18.85
C GLY A 34 -12.57 15.70 -17.47
N GLY A 35 -11.82 16.73 -17.10
CA GLY A 35 -11.96 17.43 -15.82
C GLY A 35 -10.84 17.15 -14.83
N SER A 36 -11.03 17.54 -13.58
CA SER A 36 -10.07 17.39 -12.49
C SER A 36 -10.11 15.98 -11.88
N LEU A 37 -8.97 15.51 -11.42
CA LEU A 37 -8.82 14.25 -10.72
C LEU A 37 -8.28 14.50 -9.30
N GLY A 38 -8.94 13.96 -8.30
CA GLY A 38 -8.41 13.93 -6.93
C GLY A 38 -7.41 12.78 -6.78
N MET A 39 -6.23 13.08 -6.21
CA MET A 39 -5.17 12.09 -6.01
C MET A 39 -5.19 11.56 -4.57
N HIS A 40 -5.22 10.23 -4.43
CA HIS A 40 -5.26 9.52 -3.16
C HIS A 40 -4.33 8.32 -3.18
N VAL A 41 -3.99 7.79 -2.01
CA VAL A 41 -3.31 6.49 -1.90
C VAL A 41 -4.34 5.36 -2.01
N ALA A 42 -3.97 4.29 -2.70
CA ALA A 42 -4.70 3.04 -2.77
C ALA A 42 -3.75 1.85 -2.60
N GLY A 43 -4.29 0.75 -2.12
CA GLY A 43 -3.59 -0.51 -1.88
C GLY A 43 -4.30 -1.24 -0.76
N ALA A 44 -4.53 -2.53 -0.90
CA ALA A 44 -5.25 -3.30 0.11
C ALA A 44 -4.49 -3.29 1.44
N GLU A 45 -3.20 -3.54 1.38
CA GLU A 45 -2.30 -3.58 2.53
C GLU A 45 -2.10 -2.19 3.15
N SER A 46 -1.90 -1.16 2.34
CA SER A 46 -1.76 0.22 2.84
C SER A 46 -3.07 0.75 3.45
N ASN A 47 -4.23 0.34 2.94
CA ASN A 47 -5.51 0.69 3.57
C ASN A 47 -5.65 0.08 4.97
N VAL A 48 -5.25 -1.19 5.13
CA VAL A 48 -5.21 -1.84 6.46
C VAL A 48 -4.21 -1.14 7.36
N ALA A 49 -3.02 -0.82 6.86
CA ALA A 49 -2.00 -0.09 7.62
C ALA A 49 -2.55 1.23 8.17
N VAL A 50 -3.16 2.05 7.33
CA VAL A 50 -3.78 3.34 7.73
C VAL A 50 -4.90 3.12 8.75
N GLY A 51 -5.80 2.16 8.50
CA GLY A 51 -6.89 1.87 9.42
C GLY A 51 -6.40 1.49 10.82
N VAL A 52 -5.41 0.59 10.90
CA VAL A 52 -4.84 0.13 12.17
C VAL A 52 -4.03 1.22 12.88
N ALA A 53 -3.28 2.05 12.12
CA ALA A 53 -2.56 3.19 12.67
C ALA A 53 -3.53 4.21 13.30
N ARG A 54 -4.63 4.52 12.64
CA ARG A 54 -5.69 5.42 13.17
C ARG A 54 -6.40 4.87 14.42
N LEU A 55 -6.33 3.56 14.65
CA LEU A 55 -6.78 2.94 15.89
C LEU A 55 -5.74 3.02 17.02
N GLY A 56 -4.61 3.69 16.80
CA GLY A 56 -3.57 3.92 17.81
C GLY A 56 -2.52 2.82 17.92
N HIS A 57 -2.46 1.89 16.97
CA HIS A 57 -1.45 0.84 16.94
C HIS A 57 -0.20 1.26 16.15
N ARG A 58 0.95 0.67 16.51
CA ARG A 58 2.20 0.84 15.76
C ARG A 58 2.19 -0.06 14.53
N VAL A 59 2.32 0.55 13.37
CA VAL A 59 2.20 -0.14 12.09
C VAL A 59 3.44 0.08 11.24
N GLY A 60 3.92 -1.00 10.61
CA GLY A 60 4.88 -0.97 9.53
C GLY A 60 4.22 -1.35 8.21
N TRP A 61 4.62 -0.70 7.14
CA TRP A 61 4.29 -1.08 5.76
C TRP A 61 5.57 -1.30 4.97
N ALA A 62 5.62 -2.39 4.19
CA ALA A 62 6.73 -2.70 3.30
C ALA A 62 6.25 -2.81 1.85
N GLY A 63 7.05 -2.28 0.91
CA GLY A 63 6.72 -2.33 -0.50
C GLY A 63 7.80 -1.76 -1.41
N VAL A 64 7.52 -1.78 -2.72
CA VAL A 64 8.39 -1.18 -3.72
C VAL A 64 7.64 -0.07 -4.44
N LEU A 65 8.27 1.08 -4.58
CA LEU A 65 7.72 2.25 -5.25
C LEU A 65 8.67 2.70 -6.37
N GLY A 66 8.13 3.33 -7.39
CA GLY A 66 8.95 3.97 -8.40
C GLY A 66 9.69 5.18 -7.84
N ALA A 67 10.87 5.47 -8.38
CA ALA A 67 11.58 6.74 -8.15
C ALA A 67 10.87 7.88 -8.91
N ASP A 68 9.61 8.14 -8.58
CA ASP A 68 8.72 9.07 -9.28
C ASP A 68 7.85 9.88 -8.31
N PRO A 69 7.21 10.98 -8.75
CA PRO A 69 6.36 11.81 -7.89
C PRO A 69 5.18 11.05 -7.25
N HIS A 70 4.70 9.96 -7.84
CA HIS A 70 3.65 9.13 -7.28
C HIS A 70 4.17 8.34 -6.06
N GLY A 71 5.38 7.77 -6.17
CA GLY A 71 6.06 7.11 -5.05
C GLY A 71 6.31 8.06 -3.89
N GLU A 72 6.82 9.26 -4.17
CA GLU A 72 7.02 10.32 -3.16
C GLU A 72 5.70 10.71 -2.47
N PHE A 73 4.62 10.83 -3.23
CA PHE A 73 3.30 11.12 -2.69
C PHE A 73 2.85 10.04 -1.71
N ILE A 74 2.95 8.76 -2.10
CA ILE A 74 2.58 7.61 -1.25
C ILE A 74 3.40 7.61 0.04
N LEU A 75 4.72 7.77 -0.05
CA LEU A 75 5.61 7.82 1.11
C LEU A 75 5.21 8.92 2.09
N ARG A 76 4.95 10.11 1.58
CA ARG A 76 4.50 11.26 2.41
C ARG A 76 3.18 10.96 3.11
N GLN A 77 2.21 10.38 2.38
CA GLN A 77 0.91 10.05 2.96
C GLN A 77 1.00 8.97 4.04
N LEU A 78 1.71 7.88 3.80
CA LEU A 78 1.87 6.81 4.81
C LEU A 78 2.61 7.32 6.06
N ARG A 79 3.65 8.11 5.88
CA ARG A 79 4.38 8.72 7.00
C ARG A 79 3.53 9.70 7.79
N SER A 80 2.64 10.46 7.14
CA SER A 80 1.73 11.38 7.84
C SER A 80 0.70 10.66 8.72
N GLU A 81 0.42 9.39 8.44
CA GLU A 81 -0.43 8.53 9.29
C GLU A 81 0.37 7.83 10.42
N GLY A 82 1.66 8.18 10.59
CA GLY A 82 2.52 7.58 11.62
C GLY A 82 3.00 6.16 11.31
N ILE A 83 2.88 5.72 10.06
CA ILE A 83 3.30 4.38 9.64
C ILE A 83 4.81 4.35 9.41
N ALA A 84 5.50 3.36 9.99
CA ALA A 84 6.88 3.06 9.66
C ALA A 84 6.97 2.47 8.26
N VAL A 85 7.67 3.17 7.35
CA VAL A 85 7.72 2.80 5.94
C VAL A 85 9.05 2.15 5.61
N HIS A 86 9.01 0.87 5.23
CA HIS A 86 10.12 0.08 4.72
C HIS A 86 9.95 -0.07 3.22
N HIS A 87 10.77 0.62 2.43
CA HIS A 87 10.57 0.58 0.98
C HIS A 87 11.88 0.49 0.22
N ARG A 88 11.81 -0.09 -0.96
CA ARG A 88 12.84 -0.02 -2.00
C ARG A 88 12.30 0.86 -3.13
N GLU A 89 13.16 1.70 -3.68
CA GLU A 89 12.88 2.45 -4.91
C GLU A 89 13.32 1.65 -6.13
N ASP A 90 12.48 1.63 -7.16
CA ASP A 90 12.80 1.10 -8.48
C ASP A 90 12.88 2.28 -9.47
N ALA A 91 14.09 2.59 -9.93
CA ALA A 91 14.32 3.67 -10.90
C ALA A 91 13.92 3.29 -12.34
N SER A 92 13.65 2.02 -12.59
CA SER A 92 13.33 1.51 -13.93
C SER A 92 11.83 1.32 -14.18
N ARG A 93 11.03 1.31 -13.11
CA ARG A 93 9.58 1.05 -13.16
C ARG A 93 8.80 2.10 -12.41
N GLY A 94 7.69 2.52 -13.00
CA GLY A 94 6.81 3.50 -12.36
C GLY A 94 5.99 2.91 -11.22
N THR A 95 5.58 3.78 -10.31
CA THR A 95 4.57 3.47 -9.30
C THR A 95 3.24 3.14 -9.97
N GLY A 96 2.54 2.11 -9.50
CA GLY A 96 1.23 1.72 -10.03
C GLY A 96 0.20 2.84 -9.87
N VAL A 97 -0.67 2.97 -10.86
CA VAL A 97 -1.75 3.97 -10.89
C VAL A 97 -3.07 3.27 -11.16
N MET A 98 -4.12 3.73 -10.52
CA MET A 98 -5.48 3.36 -10.85
C MET A 98 -6.36 4.60 -10.99
N PHE A 99 -7.38 4.50 -11.82
CA PHE A 99 -8.42 5.50 -11.93
C PHE A 99 -9.72 4.96 -11.33
N LEU A 100 -10.39 5.79 -10.55
CA LEU A 100 -11.75 5.54 -10.08
C LEU A 100 -12.68 6.53 -10.76
N GLU A 101 -13.46 6.03 -11.70
CA GLU A 101 -14.49 6.78 -12.40
C GLU A 101 -15.81 6.68 -11.65
N GLN A 102 -16.34 7.81 -11.20
CA GLN A 102 -17.70 7.86 -10.68
C GLN A 102 -18.68 8.12 -11.84
N ARG A 103 -19.36 7.08 -12.32
CA ARG A 103 -20.29 7.21 -13.44
C ARG A 103 -21.64 7.75 -13.02
N THR A 104 -22.15 7.31 -11.88
CA THR A 104 -23.37 7.75 -11.23
C THR A 104 -23.16 7.79 -9.73
N ALA A 105 -24.13 8.26 -8.96
CA ALA A 105 -24.04 8.27 -7.49
C ALA A 105 -23.71 6.88 -6.91
N ASP A 106 -24.17 5.81 -7.56
CA ASP A 106 -24.07 4.44 -7.05
C ASP A 106 -23.08 3.56 -7.83
N VAL A 107 -22.51 4.05 -8.94
CA VAL A 107 -21.64 3.25 -9.81
C VAL A 107 -20.25 3.86 -9.91
N THR A 108 -19.27 3.14 -9.37
CA THR A 108 -17.85 3.45 -9.53
C THR A 108 -17.18 2.35 -10.35
N ARG A 109 -16.32 2.74 -11.29
CA ARG A 109 -15.46 1.83 -12.07
C ARG A 109 -14.01 2.06 -11.75
N ALA A 110 -13.24 0.97 -11.65
CA ALA A 110 -11.80 1.01 -11.46
C ALA A 110 -11.08 0.58 -12.74
N PHE A 111 -10.05 1.35 -13.12
CA PHE A 111 -9.15 1.03 -14.22
C PHE A 111 -7.73 1.00 -13.67
N TYR A 112 -7.03 -0.13 -13.84
CA TYR A 112 -5.71 -0.36 -13.28
C TYR A 112 -4.62 -0.22 -14.34
N TYR A 113 -3.63 0.60 -14.05
CA TYR A 113 -2.41 0.77 -14.84
C TYR A 113 -1.23 0.40 -13.93
N ARG A 114 -1.10 -0.90 -13.66
CA ARG A 114 -0.13 -1.47 -12.72
C ARG A 114 0.66 -2.65 -13.27
N ALA A 115 0.43 -3.05 -14.52
CA ALA A 115 1.20 -4.11 -15.14
C ALA A 115 2.68 -3.71 -15.24
N GLY A 116 3.58 -4.50 -14.63
CA GLY A 116 4.99 -4.19 -14.56
C GLY A 116 5.36 -2.97 -13.70
N SER A 117 4.48 -2.56 -12.77
CA SER A 117 4.77 -1.51 -11.80
C SER A 117 5.94 -1.86 -10.88
N ALA A 118 6.53 -0.86 -10.24
CA ALA A 118 7.54 -1.06 -9.20
C ALA A 118 7.04 -2.02 -8.11
N GLY A 119 5.80 -1.86 -7.64
CA GLY A 119 5.19 -2.72 -6.62
C GLY A 119 5.10 -4.20 -7.01
N SER A 120 5.06 -4.51 -8.32
CA SER A 120 5.08 -5.89 -8.81
C SER A 120 6.44 -6.59 -8.68
N THR A 121 7.49 -5.86 -8.32
CA THR A 121 8.86 -6.37 -8.12
C THR A 121 9.21 -6.66 -6.67
N LEU A 122 8.24 -6.61 -5.77
CA LEU A 122 8.44 -6.97 -4.37
C LEU A 122 9.02 -8.38 -4.28
N THR A 123 10.11 -8.52 -3.52
CA THR A 123 10.81 -9.78 -3.33
C THR A 123 10.77 -10.21 -1.87
N ARG A 124 11.15 -11.46 -1.62
CA ARG A 124 11.33 -11.98 -0.28
C ARG A 124 12.34 -11.14 0.53
N ASP A 125 13.44 -10.72 -0.09
CA ASP A 125 14.48 -9.93 0.59
C ASP A 125 13.94 -8.58 1.08
N ASP A 126 13.03 -7.95 0.33
CA ASP A 126 12.36 -6.71 0.75
C ASP A 126 11.52 -6.95 2.02
N VAL A 127 10.81 -8.09 2.08
CA VAL A 127 9.98 -8.47 3.23
C VAL A 127 10.85 -8.87 4.42
N ASP A 128 11.88 -9.70 4.21
CA ASP A 128 12.80 -10.14 5.26
C ASP A 128 13.53 -8.93 5.89
N ALA A 129 13.92 -7.94 5.08
CA ALA A 129 14.52 -6.70 5.57
C ALA A 129 13.55 -5.90 6.48
N ALA A 130 12.27 -5.80 6.09
CA ALA A 130 11.25 -5.12 6.86
C ALA A 130 10.85 -5.89 8.14
N PHE A 131 10.95 -7.23 8.11
CA PHE A 131 10.59 -8.11 9.22
C PHE A 131 11.76 -8.41 10.17
N ARG A 132 12.92 -7.79 9.96
CA ARG A 132 14.16 -8.08 10.73
C ARG A 132 13.94 -8.00 12.24
N ASP A 133 13.21 -7.01 12.71
CA ASP A 133 12.92 -6.80 14.13
C ASP A 133 11.63 -7.49 14.59
N GLY A 134 10.99 -8.24 13.70
CA GLY A 134 9.73 -8.93 13.93
C GLY A 134 8.51 -8.02 13.88
N ALA A 135 7.34 -8.61 14.07
CA ALA A 135 6.06 -7.93 14.27
C ALA A 135 5.14 -8.85 15.08
N ARG A 136 4.15 -8.30 15.78
CA ARG A 136 3.18 -9.12 16.53
C ARG A 136 2.18 -9.79 15.60
N VAL A 137 1.80 -9.10 14.54
CA VAL A 137 0.89 -9.59 13.49
C VAL A 137 1.50 -9.27 12.15
N LEU A 138 1.54 -10.25 11.26
CA LEU A 138 1.85 -10.09 9.85
C LEU A 138 0.55 -10.16 9.06
N HIS A 139 0.28 -9.10 8.30
CA HIS A 139 -0.87 -9.03 7.40
C HIS A 139 -0.42 -9.06 5.94
N LEU A 140 -1.11 -9.83 5.13
CA LEU A 140 -0.92 -9.89 3.68
C LEU A 140 -2.24 -10.20 3.00
N THR A 141 -2.33 -9.87 1.71
CA THR A 141 -3.44 -10.27 0.85
C THR A 141 -2.95 -11.18 -0.27
N GLY A 142 -3.85 -11.89 -0.91
CA GLY A 142 -3.52 -12.69 -2.10
C GLY A 142 -3.18 -11.85 -3.33
N ILE A 143 -3.38 -10.53 -3.28
CA ILE A 143 -3.14 -9.61 -4.41
C ILE A 143 -1.66 -9.57 -4.75
N THR A 144 -0.80 -9.35 -3.75
CA THR A 144 0.65 -9.25 -3.95
C THR A 144 1.21 -10.49 -4.63
N ALA A 145 0.88 -11.69 -4.14
CA ALA A 145 1.32 -12.94 -4.73
C ALA A 145 0.76 -13.19 -6.16
N ALA A 146 -0.29 -12.48 -6.55
CA ALA A 146 -0.88 -12.57 -7.89
C ALA A 146 -0.29 -11.57 -8.90
N LEU A 147 0.52 -10.59 -8.44
CA LEU A 147 1.06 -9.53 -9.30
C LEU A 147 2.15 -10.03 -10.26
N SER A 148 3.03 -10.90 -9.77
CA SER A 148 4.14 -11.43 -10.55
C SER A 148 4.62 -12.79 -10.03
N GLN A 149 5.49 -13.46 -10.81
CA GLN A 149 6.16 -14.66 -10.33
C GLN A 149 7.19 -14.35 -9.24
N GLU A 150 7.81 -13.18 -9.27
CA GLU A 150 8.77 -12.70 -8.27
C GLU A 150 8.09 -12.48 -6.91
N ALA A 151 6.96 -11.80 -6.90
CA ALA A 151 6.19 -11.54 -5.69
C ALA A 151 5.51 -12.79 -5.08
N ARG A 152 5.47 -13.91 -5.84
CA ARG A 152 4.93 -15.20 -5.36
C ARG A 152 5.97 -16.07 -4.65
N ARG A 153 7.25 -15.85 -4.87
CA ARG A 153 8.37 -16.62 -4.30
C ARG A 153 8.76 -16.13 -2.91
#